data_bc629547aea98c3ba7f331e7856df37a
#
_entry.id   bc629547aea98c3ba7f331e7856df37a
#
_cell.length_a   1.000
_cell.length_b   1.000
_cell.length_c   1.000
_cell.angle_alpha   90.00
_cell.angle_beta   90.00
_cell.angle_gamma   90.00
#
_symmetry.space_group_name_H-M   'P 1'
#
loop_
_entity.id
_entity.type
_entity.pdbx_description
1 polymer ?
#
loop_
_entity_poly.entity_id
_entity_poly.type
_entity_poly.pdbx_seq_one_letter_code
_entity_poly.pdbx_strand_id
1 'polypeptide(L)'
;MSINNETLGQSAEKVICDLSDIDSTQLSKRANIIYEVELIPILSKAINELPKIIRHAGLEKGIRGGDSKSKIDFYLEGDKTLSVKTNKSQNTMVCAPEVGQASWMVLEKYYRLLLDENNIDHLDEENYRRLVCNSIHKFILIQLNHLFSCDYLLWIFNVKGIFQFKIIHKSKVLDFDWKFENFWSKKDLNGWIKSESISFRYNDISLINAQVHNHRNPPNKFRFNMRNLCKILNL
;
A
#
# COMPACT_ATOMS: atom_id res chain seq x y z
N MET A 1 -20.08 -10.52 -11.70
CA MET A 1 -19.52 -9.16 -11.70
C MET A 1 -18.06 -9.20 -11.30
N SER A 2 -17.19 -8.53 -12.06
CA SER A 2 -15.78 -8.41 -11.67
C SER A 2 -15.67 -7.48 -10.46
N ILE A 3 -15.28 -8.04 -9.32
CA ILE A 3 -15.10 -7.33 -8.05
C ILE A 3 -13.98 -6.31 -8.21
N ASN A 4 -14.25 -5.04 -8.02
CA ASN A 4 -13.24 -3.98 -8.00
C ASN A 4 -12.63 -3.88 -6.59
N ASN A 5 -11.28 -3.79 -6.46
CA ASN A 5 -10.62 -3.59 -5.16
C ASN A 5 -11.05 -2.28 -4.48
N GLU A 6 -11.40 -1.27 -5.25
CA GLU A 6 -11.91 0.00 -4.72
C GLU A 6 -13.24 -0.19 -3.99
N THR A 7 -14.19 -0.93 -4.59
CA THR A 7 -15.47 -1.25 -3.94
C THR A 7 -15.27 -2.05 -2.65
N LEU A 8 -14.36 -3.03 -2.65
CA LEU A 8 -14.02 -3.78 -1.45
C LEU A 8 -13.43 -2.88 -0.35
N GLY A 9 -12.55 -1.94 -0.72
CA GLY A 9 -11.99 -0.95 0.20
C GLY A 9 -13.06 -0.06 0.83
N GLN A 10 -13.94 0.51 0.01
CA GLN A 10 -15.06 1.36 0.47
C GLN A 10 -16.03 0.60 1.37
N SER A 11 -16.32 -0.68 1.05
CA SER A 11 -17.15 -1.52 1.91
C SER A 11 -16.48 -1.81 3.25
N ALA A 12 -15.18 -2.04 3.27
CA ALA A 12 -14.44 -2.26 4.52
C ALA A 12 -14.44 -0.99 5.40
N GLU A 13 -14.17 0.17 4.82
CA GLU A 13 -14.21 1.45 5.55
C GLU A 13 -15.62 1.72 6.10
N LYS A 14 -16.67 1.48 5.30
CA LYS A 14 -18.06 1.62 5.74
C LYS A 14 -18.38 0.71 6.93
N VAL A 15 -18.05 -0.58 6.85
CA VAL A 15 -18.29 -1.53 7.95
C VAL A 15 -17.54 -1.13 9.21
N ILE A 16 -16.30 -0.64 9.09
CA ILE A 16 -15.53 -0.13 10.24
C ILE A 16 -16.24 1.06 10.87
N CYS A 17 -16.75 2.02 10.07
CA CYS A 17 -17.51 3.15 10.56
C CYS A 17 -18.76 2.67 11.32
N ASP A 18 -19.58 1.79 10.70
CA ASP A 18 -20.83 1.27 11.28
C ASP A 18 -20.57 0.54 12.62
N LEU A 19 -19.51 -0.26 12.71
CA LEU A 19 -19.11 -0.98 13.93
C LEU A 19 -18.52 -0.04 15.01
N SER A 20 -18.15 1.19 14.65
CA SER A 20 -17.55 2.17 15.54
C SER A 20 -18.48 3.36 15.84
N ASP A 21 -19.77 3.27 15.47
CA ASP A 21 -20.77 4.32 15.63
C ASP A 21 -20.40 5.65 14.94
N ILE A 22 -19.73 5.56 13.78
CA ILE A 22 -19.33 6.71 12.95
C ILE A 22 -20.29 6.78 11.74
N ASP A 23 -20.79 7.99 11.44
CA ASP A 23 -21.67 8.20 10.27
C ASP A 23 -20.94 7.80 8.97
N SER A 24 -21.45 6.76 8.30
CA SER A 24 -20.90 6.18 7.08
C SER A 24 -21.69 6.53 5.81
N THR A 25 -22.68 7.42 5.90
CA THR A 25 -23.64 7.72 4.82
C THR A 25 -22.94 8.07 3.50
N GLN A 26 -21.82 8.79 3.54
CA GLN A 26 -21.07 9.20 2.35
C GLN A 26 -20.36 8.01 1.66
N LEU A 27 -20.03 6.95 2.40
CA LEU A 27 -19.38 5.74 1.86
C LEU A 27 -20.38 4.82 1.15
N SER A 28 -21.65 4.91 1.48
CA SER A 28 -22.74 4.02 0.97
C SER A 28 -22.87 4.05 -0.55
N LYS A 29 -22.50 5.14 -1.21
CA LYS A 29 -22.60 5.28 -2.67
C LYS A 29 -21.69 4.32 -3.46
N ARG A 30 -20.60 3.86 -2.84
CA ARG A 30 -19.57 3.03 -3.50
C ARG A 30 -19.36 1.69 -2.80
N ALA A 31 -19.94 1.51 -1.63
CA ALA A 31 -19.91 0.25 -0.90
C ALA A 31 -20.85 -0.79 -1.53
N ASN A 32 -20.61 -2.06 -1.25
CA ASN A 32 -21.41 -3.17 -1.76
C ASN A 32 -21.89 -4.03 -0.59
N ILE A 33 -23.19 -4.20 -0.48
CA ILE A 33 -23.85 -4.91 0.64
C ILE A 33 -23.34 -6.35 0.81
N ILE A 34 -22.99 -7.05 -0.26
CA ILE A 34 -22.47 -8.43 -0.18
C ILE A 34 -21.14 -8.41 0.58
N TYR A 35 -20.24 -7.47 0.24
CA TYR A 35 -18.97 -7.35 0.96
C TYR A 35 -19.15 -6.89 2.39
N GLU A 36 -20.08 -5.97 2.64
CA GLU A 36 -20.39 -5.52 3.99
C GLU A 36 -20.75 -6.71 4.87
N VAL A 37 -21.67 -7.56 4.44
CA VAL A 37 -22.09 -8.77 5.18
C VAL A 37 -20.92 -9.74 5.40
N GLU A 38 -20.10 -9.97 4.38
CA GLU A 38 -18.96 -10.88 4.47
C GLU A 38 -17.84 -10.32 5.38
N LEU A 39 -17.69 -8.99 5.47
CA LEU A 39 -16.62 -8.33 6.24
C LEU A 39 -16.95 -8.13 7.72
N ILE A 40 -18.24 -7.99 8.09
CA ILE A 40 -18.65 -7.74 9.47
C ILE A 40 -17.99 -8.71 10.47
N PRO A 41 -18.01 -10.04 10.28
CA PRO A 41 -17.46 -10.97 11.28
C PRO A 41 -15.96 -10.81 11.52
N ILE A 42 -15.20 -10.49 10.46
CA ILE A 42 -13.75 -10.33 10.57
C ILE A 42 -13.37 -8.95 11.10
N LEU A 43 -14.11 -7.90 10.68
CA LEU A 43 -13.84 -6.53 11.11
C LEU A 43 -14.24 -6.29 12.56
N SER A 44 -15.32 -6.94 13.05
CA SER A 44 -15.63 -6.94 14.47
C SER A 44 -14.47 -7.47 15.33
N LYS A 45 -13.77 -8.51 14.86
CA LYS A 45 -12.57 -9.02 15.56
C LYS A 45 -11.40 -8.04 15.44
N ALA A 46 -11.15 -7.52 14.23
CA ALA A 46 -10.04 -6.61 13.97
C ALA A 46 -10.14 -5.32 14.81
N ILE A 47 -11.33 -4.76 14.95
CA ILE A 47 -11.56 -3.54 15.74
C ILE A 47 -11.25 -3.77 17.22
N ASN A 48 -11.55 -4.95 17.76
CA ASN A 48 -11.25 -5.29 19.16
C ASN A 48 -9.75 -5.43 19.46
N GLU A 49 -8.91 -5.59 18.42
CA GLU A 49 -7.45 -5.66 18.54
C GLU A 49 -6.77 -4.29 18.36
N LEU A 50 -7.53 -3.25 17.99
CA LEU A 50 -7.06 -1.88 17.77
C LEU A 50 -7.43 -0.97 18.95
N PRO A 51 -6.72 0.15 19.15
CA PRO A 51 -7.24 1.25 19.96
C PRO A 51 -8.58 1.72 19.40
N LYS A 52 -9.45 2.28 20.27
CA LYS A 52 -10.77 2.74 19.86
C LYS A 52 -10.71 3.64 18.63
N ILE A 53 -11.54 3.35 17.64
CA ILE A 53 -11.66 4.18 16.43
C ILE A 53 -12.50 5.41 16.78
N ILE A 54 -11.96 6.61 16.52
CA ILE A 54 -12.58 7.89 16.91
C ILE A 54 -13.31 8.55 15.74
N ARG A 55 -12.70 8.54 14.53
CA ARG A 55 -13.27 9.19 13.35
C ARG A 55 -12.63 8.68 12.06
N HIS A 56 -13.34 8.85 10.96
CA HIS A 56 -12.84 8.57 9.61
C HIS A 56 -12.21 9.82 9.00
N ALA A 57 -10.99 9.74 8.49
CA ALA A 57 -10.24 10.91 8.01
C ALA A 57 -10.85 11.55 6.76
N GLY A 58 -11.45 10.76 5.87
CA GLY A 58 -12.00 11.23 4.60
C GLY A 58 -13.44 11.79 4.69
N LEU A 59 -14.10 11.67 5.85
CA LEU A 59 -15.48 12.15 6.06
C LEU A 59 -15.52 13.55 6.68
N GLU A 60 -14.40 14.18 6.97
CA GLU A 60 -14.34 15.52 7.51
C GLU A 60 -14.81 16.56 6.48
N LYS A 61 -15.68 17.48 6.92
CA LYS A 61 -16.17 18.58 6.08
C LYS A 61 -15.00 19.43 5.57
N GLY A 62 -14.86 19.55 4.27
CA GLY A 62 -13.87 20.40 3.60
C GLY A 62 -12.75 19.65 2.87
N ILE A 63 -12.59 18.35 3.08
CA ILE A 63 -11.73 17.55 2.23
C ILE A 63 -12.50 17.25 0.94
N ARG A 64 -12.26 18.03 -0.10
CA ARG A 64 -12.78 17.71 -1.44
C ARG A 64 -12.19 16.38 -1.87
N GLY A 65 -13.01 15.33 -1.85
CA GLY A 65 -12.64 14.05 -2.42
C GLY A 65 -12.33 14.24 -3.90
N GLY A 66 -11.11 14.00 -4.30
CA GLY A 66 -10.70 14.04 -5.71
C GLY A 66 -9.23 13.75 -5.87
N ASP A 67 -8.35 14.53 -5.31
CA ASP A 67 -6.96 14.53 -5.75
C ASP A 67 -5.91 14.21 -4.69
N SER A 68 -6.25 14.06 -3.43
CA SER A 68 -5.34 13.56 -2.42
C SER A 68 -5.98 12.42 -1.64
N LYS A 69 -5.67 11.18 -2.01
CA LYS A 69 -5.97 10.03 -1.15
C LYS A 69 -5.25 10.27 0.17
N SER A 70 -6.01 10.47 1.24
CA SER A 70 -5.44 10.55 2.58
C SER A 70 -4.57 9.31 2.83
N LYS A 71 -3.40 9.49 3.44
CA LYS A 71 -2.59 8.36 3.92
C LYS A 71 -3.26 7.66 5.10
N ILE A 72 -4.14 8.36 5.77
CA ILE A 72 -4.86 7.97 6.98
C ILE A 72 -6.29 7.70 6.58
N ASP A 73 -6.81 6.52 6.92
CA ASP A 73 -8.21 6.18 6.74
C ASP A 73 -8.99 6.45 8.03
N PHE A 74 -8.38 6.20 9.21
CA PHE A 74 -9.00 6.44 10.51
C PHE A 74 -8.03 7.02 11.53
N TYR A 75 -8.59 7.84 12.44
CA TYR A 75 -7.94 8.26 13.67
C TYR A 75 -8.42 7.40 14.84
N LEU A 76 -7.48 6.98 15.67
CA LEU A 76 -7.70 6.12 16.82
C LEU A 76 -7.40 6.87 18.12
N GLU A 77 -7.83 6.30 19.24
CA GLU A 77 -7.50 6.81 20.57
C GLU A 77 -6.00 6.88 20.81
N GLY A 78 -5.55 7.89 21.58
CA GLY A 78 -4.12 8.13 21.83
C GLY A 78 -3.36 8.67 20.63
N ASP A 79 -4.02 9.48 19.78
CA ASP A 79 -3.45 10.11 18.57
C ASP A 79 -2.85 9.09 17.57
N LYS A 80 -3.32 7.86 17.63
CA LYS A 80 -2.91 6.81 16.69
C LYS A 80 -3.69 6.90 15.38
N THR A 81 -3.12 6.29 14.36
CA THR A 81 -3.67 6.32 13.01
C THR A 81 -3.73 4.93 12.40
N LEU A 82 -4.72 4.72 11.52
CA LEU A 82 -4.94 3.46 10.82
C LEU A 82 -5.06 3.70 9.32
N SER A 83 -4.39 2.86 8.53
CA SER A 83 -4.64 2.70 7.10
C SER A 83 -5.24 1.34 6.80
N VAL A 84 -6.25 1.29 5.94
CA VAL A 84 -6.91 0.05 5.51
C VAL A 84 -6.46 -0.30 4.09
N LYS A 85 -6.03 -1.53 3.90
CA LYS A 85 -5.66 -2.07 2.58
C LYS A 85 -6.42 -3.34 2.33
N THR A 86 -7.07 -3.42 1.18
CA THR A 86 -7.89 -4.57 0.80
C THR A 86 -7.34 -5.27 -0.43
N ASN A 87 -7.36 -6.58 -0.42
CA ASN A 87 -6.96 -7.40 -1.54
C ASN A 87 -7.98 -8.53 -1.81
N LYS A 88 -8.32 -8.75 -3.06
CA LYS A 88 -9.18 -9.86 -3.50
C LYS A 88 -8.56 -11.23 -3.25
N SER A 89 -7.27 -11.29 -3.04
CA SER A 89 -6.53 -12.52 -2.75
C SER A 89 -5.26 -12.16 -1.97
N GLN A 90 -4.79 -13.10 -1.15
CA GLN A 90 -3.53 -12.96 -0.41
C GLN A 90 -2.30 -12.77 -1.30
N ASN A 91 -2.40 -13.08 -2.60
CA ASN A 91 -1.30 -12.94 -3.56
C ASN A 91 -1.34 -11.59 -4.29
N THR A 92 -2.39 -10.78 -4.12
CA THR A 92 -2.46 -9.46 -4.73
C THR A 92 -1.47 -8.52 -4.03
N MET A 93 -0.84 -7.66 -4.82
CA MET A 93 0.17 -6.74 -4.31
C MET A 93 -0.43 -5.37 -3.98
N VAL A 94 0.19 -4.64 -3.05
CA VAL A 94 -0.23 -3.33 -2.56
C VAL A 94 0.78 -2.26 -2.96
N CYS A 95 0.30 -1.12 -3.47
CA CYS A 95 1.09 0.09 -3.68
C CYS A 95 1.13 0.93 -2.40
N ALA A 96 2.28 1.53 -2.13
CA ALA A 96 2.38 2.58 -1.12
C ALA A 96 1.56 3.81 -1.55
N PRO A 97 0.86 4.50 -0.63
CA PRO A 97 0.22 5.77 -0.94
C PRO A 97 1.23 6.77 -1.52
N GLU A 98 0.75 7.66 -2.39
CA GLU A 98 1.51 8.74 -3.03
C GLU A 98 2.67 8.29 -3.94
N VAL A 99 3.51 7.34 -3.54
CA VAL A 99 4.75 6.99 -4.26
C VAL A 99 4.69 5.66 -5.00
N GLY A 100 3.78 4.76 -4.65
CA GLY A 100 3.71 3.42 -5.25
C GLY A 100 3.12 3.38 -6.65
N GLN A 101 2.36 4.42 -7.01
CA GLN A 101 1.79 4.64 -8.33
C GLN A 101 1.55 6.15 -8.51
N ALA A 102 2.55 6.86 -8.99
CA ALA A 102 2.58 8.32 -9.04
C ALA A 102 3.10 8.85 -10.37
N SER A 103 2.82 10.12 -10.67
CA SER A 103 3.45 10.82 -11.79
C SER A 103 4.95 11.03 -11.53
N TRP A 104 5.73 11.25 -12.58
CA TRP A 104 7.16 11.52 -12.45
C TRP A 104 7.42 12.72 -11.54
N MET A 105 6.70 13.80 -11.70
CA MET A 105 6.82 15.01 -10.87
C MET A 105 6.61 14.73 -9.37
N VAL A 106 5.67 13.88 -9.01
CA VAL A 106 5.45 13.49 -7.61
C VAL A 106 6.61 12.64 -7.10
N LEU A 107 7.11 11.70 -7.91
CA LEU A 107 8.26 10.87 -7.54
C LEU A 107 9.52 11.72 -7.39
N GLU A 108 9.80 12.65 -8.29
CA GLU A 108 10.95 13.56 -8.19
C GLU A 108 10.99 14.31 -6.86
N LYS A 109 9.83 14.75 -6.37
CA LYS A 109 9.72 15.40 -5.05
C LYS A 109 10.18 14.49 -3.91
N TYR A 110 9.76 13.21 -3.92
CA TYR A 110 10.07 12.28 -2.82
C TYR A 110 11.43 11.60 -2.96
N TYR A 111 11.96 11.54 -4.18
CA TYR A 111 13.23 10.85 -4.48
C TYR A 111 14.37 11.81 -4.82
N ARG A 112 14.23 13.13 -4.55
CA ARG A 112 15.21 14.15 -4.95
C ARG A 112 16.63 13.80 -4.54
N LEU A 113 16.86 13.39 -3.31
CA LEU A 113 18.19 13.00 -2.83
C LEU A 113 18.77 11.80 -3.61
N LEU A 114 17.92 10.82 -3.96
CA LEU A 114 18.39 9.67 -4.75
C LEU A 114 18.67 10.05 -6.20
N LEU A 115 17.92 10.98 -6.76
CA LEU A 115 18.18 11.52 -8.10
C LEU A 115 19.54 12.20 -8.15
N ASP A 116 19.82 13.07 -7.18
CA ASP A 116 21.09 13.78 -7.07
C ASP A 116 22.28 12.80 -6.89
N GLU A 117 22.14 11.79 -6.03
CA GLU A 117 23.16 10.74 -5.83
C GLU A 117 23.43 9.91 -7.11
N ASN A 118 22.46 9.78 -8.00
CA ASN A 118 22.57 9.03 -9.25
C ASN A 118 22.84 9.90 -10.47
N ASN A 119 23.03 11.22 -10.30
CA ASN A 119 23.19 12.21 -11.37
C ASN A 119 22.03 12.15 -12.39
N ILE A 120 20.80 12.15 -11.86
CA ILE A 120 19.57 12.13 -12.64
C ILE A 120 18.85 13.46 -12.43
N ASP A 121 18.72 14.27 -13.48
CA ASP A 121 18.08 15.59 -13.43
C ASP A 121 16.55 15.49 -13.36
N HIS A 122 15.98 14.57 -14.11
CA HIS A 122 14.53 14.36 -14.20
C HIS A 122 14.19 12.87 -14.32
N LEU A 123 12.95 12.50 -13.96
CA LEU A 123 12.43 11.15 -14.14
C LEU A 123 11.66 11.00 -15.44
N ASP A 124 12.08 10.01 -16.19
CA ASP A 124 11.37 9.36 -17.28
C ASP A 124 11.37 7.84 -17.04
N GLU A 125 10.95 7.07 -18.01
CA GLU A 125 10.87 5.62 -17.93
C GLU A 125 12.25 4.97 -17.73
N GLU A 126 13.27 5.45 -18.41
CA GLU A 126 14.63 4.90 -18.37
C GLU A 126 15.32 5.28 -17.06
N ASN A 127 15.28 6.56 -16.71
CA ASN A 127 15.86 7.08 -15.47
C ASN A 127 15.21 6.46 -14.22
N TYR A 128 13.91 6.21 -14.26
CA TYR A 128 13.23 5.50 -13.18
C TYR A 128 13.74 4.06 -13.03
N ARG A 129 13.88 3.31 -14.14
CA ARG A 129 14.45 1.95 -14.09
C ARG A 129 15.88 1.96 -13.54
N ARG A 130 16.71 2.90 -14.00
CA ARG A 130 18.08 3.09 -13.54
C ARG A 130 18.13 3.41 -12.04
N LEU A 131 17.31 4.36 -11.58
CA LEU A 131 17.23 4.75 -10.18
C LEU A 131 16.84 3.56 -9.27
N VAL A 132 15.80 2.83 -9.65
CA VAL A 132 15.35 1.66 -8.87
C VAL A 132 16.41 0.57 -8.84
N CYS A 133 17.05 0.24 -9.96
CA CYS A 133 18.10 -0.80 -9.98
C CYS A 133 19.34 -0.41 -9.19
N ASN A 134 19.80 0.83 -9.31
CA ASN A 134 21.02 1.29 -8.65
C ASN A 134 20.83 1.55 -7.16
N SER A 135 19.62 1.94 -6.75
CA SER A 135 19.35 2.41 -5.39
C SER A 135 18.20 1.65 -4.72
N ILE A 136 18.00 0.39 -5.08
CA ILE A 136 16.82 -0.40 -4.64
C ILE A 136 16.63 -0.37 -3.13
N HIS A 137 17.69 -0.47 -2.34
CA HIS A 137 17.63 -0.47 -0.89
C HIS A 137 17.06 0.85 -0.32
N LYS A 138 17.54 2.01 -0.79
CA LYS A 138 17.03 3.32 -0.39
C LYS A 138 15.61 3.54 -0.94
N PHE A 139 15.37 3.10 -2.18
CA PHE A 139 14.06 3.20 -2.83
C PHE A 139 13.00 2.44 -2.03
N ILE A 140 13.30 1.22 -1.59
CA ILE A 140 12.41 0.40 -0.77
C ILE A 140 12.07 1.08 0.56
N LEU A 141 13.05 1.67 1.25
CA LEU A 141 12.80 2.35 2.53
C LEU A 141 11.82 3.52 2.38
N ILE A 142 11.95 4.33 1.33
CA ILE A 142 11.01 5.41 1.04
C ILE A 142 9.60 4.83 0.81
N GLN A 143 9.49 3.78 0.00
CA GLN A 143 8.21 3.12 -0.27
C GLN A 143 7.58 2.51 1.00
N LEU A 144 8.37 1.86 1.87
CA LEU A 144 7.89 1.30 3.14
C LEU A 144 7.43 2.42 4.10
N ASN A 145 8.17 3.52 4.19
CA ASN A 145 7.77 4.68 5.01
C ASN A 145 6.42 5.25 4.56
N HIS A 146 6.14 5.27 3.25
CA HIS A 146 4.83 5.69 2.75
C HIS A 146 3.74 4.65 2.98
N LEU A 147 4.05 3.35 2.80
CA LEU A 147 3.08 2.28 3.02
C LEU A 147 2.67 2.17 4.50
N PHE A 148 3.62 2.39 5.41
CA PHE A 148 3.44 2.34 6.86
C PHE A 148 3.51 3.73 7.50
N SER A 149 2.98 4.75 6.82
CA SER A 149 2.90 6.12 7.35
C SER A 149 1.93 6.26 8.53
N CYS A 150 1.00 5.31 8.70
CA CYS A 150 0.09 5.20 9.84
C CYS A 150 0.67 4.29 10.92
N ASP A 151 0.22 4.44 12.18
CA ASP A 151 0.67 3.58 13.28
C ASP A 151 0.28 2.12 13.06
N TYR A 152 -0.90 1.88 12.49
CA TYR A 152 -1.43 0.56 12.16
C TYR A 152 -1.82 0.48 10.69
N LEU A 153 -1.53 -0.66 10.06
CA LEU A 153 -2.05 -1.04 8.77
C LEU A 153 -2.94 -2.27 8.94
N LEU A 154 -4.22 -2.15 8.65
CA LEU A 154 -5.16 -3.25 8.59
C LEU A 154 -5.18 -3.79 7.16
N TRP A 155 -4.61 -4.97 6.96
CA TRP A 155 -4.62 -5.65 5.67
C TRP A 155 -5.70 -6.73 5.65
N ILE A 156 -6.69 -6.55 4.77
CA ILE A 156 -7.83 -7.45 4.56
C ILE A 156 -7.60 -8.17 3.23
N PHE A 157 -7.72 -9.48 3.23
CA PHE A 157 -7.48 -10.29 2.03
C PHE A 157 -8.37 -11.53 1.99
N ASN A 158 -8.62 -12.04 0.78
CA ASN A 158 -9.43 -13.24 0.58
C ASN A 158 -8.55 -14.48 0.39
N VAL A 159 -8.90 -15.56 1.07
CA VAL A 159 -8.28 -16.89 0.92
C VAL A 159 -9.39 -17.89 0.62
N LYS A 160 -9.44 -18.37 -0.62
CA LYS A 160 -10.43 -19.38 -1.06
C LYS A 160 -11.89 -19.00 -0.76
N GLY A 161 -12.25 -17.74 -0.96
CA GLY A 161 -13.58 -17.23 -0.73
C GLY A 161 -13.86 -16.70 0.68
N ILE A 162 -12.91 -16.82 1.61
CA ILE A 162 -13.07 -16.37 3.00
C ILE A 162 -12.16 -15.17 3.23
N PHE A 163 -12.71 -14.06 3.72
CA PHE A 163 -11.93 -12.91 4.12
C PHE A 163 -11.19 -13.15 5.43
N GLN A 164 -9.97 -12.69 5.47
CA GLN A 164 -9.08 -12.71 6.62
C GLN A 164 -8.44 -11.34 6.79
N PHE A 165 -7.85 -11.07 7.95
CA PHE A 165 -7.12 -9.84 8.19
C PHE A 165 -5.79 -10.07 8.91
N LYS A 166 -4.92 -9.06 8.81
CA LYS A 166 -3.74 -8.87 9.66
C LYS A 166 -3.64 -7.40 10.04
N ILE A 167 -3.32 -7.14 11.30
CA ILE A 167 -2.96 -5.82 11.79
C ILE A 167 -1.44 -5.77 11.92
N ILE A 168 -0.84 -4.79 11.25
CA ILE A 168 0.61 -4.62 11.23
C ILE A 168 0.92 -3.25 11.84
N HIS A 169 1.60 -3.24 12.99
CA HIS A 169 2.11 -2.02 13.58
C HIS A 169 3.35 -1.55 12.81
N LYS A 170 3.46 -0.24 12.54
CA LYS A 170 4.54 0.35 11.73
C LYS A 170 5.94 -0.03 12.21
N SER A 171 6.15 -0.12 13.54
CA SER A 171 7.46 -0.47 14.10
C SER A 171 7.94 -1.86 13.67
N LYS A 172 7.03 -2.82 13.45
CA LYS A 172 7.40 -4.15 12.97
C LYS A 172 8.07 -4.13 11.58
N VAL A 173 7.84 -3.08 10.83
CA VAL A 173 8.37 -2.93 9.47
C VAL A 173 9.50 -1.91 9.41
N LEU A 174 9.32 -0.74 10.06
CA LEU A 174 10.28 0.35 9.97
C LEU A 174 11.50 0.12 10.88
N ASP A 175 11.32 -0.57 12.02
CA ASP A 175 12.41 -0.93 12.93
C ASP A 175 13.03 -2.31 12.59
N PHE A 176 12.53 -2.99 11.54
CA PHE A 176 13.11 -4.24 11.08
C PHE A 176 14.50 -3.99 10.49
N ASP A 177 15.47 -4.79 10.88
CA ASP A 177 16.86 -4.70 10.40
C ASP A 177 16.96 -5.25 8.97
N TRP A 178 16.57 -4.42 8.00
CA TRP A 178 16.66 -4.76 6.58
C TRP A 178 18.12 -4.91 6.16
N LYS A 179 18.56 -6.13 5.88
CA LYS A 179 19.88 -6.41 5.32
C LYS A 179 19.84 -6.16 3.81
N PHE A 180 20.45 -5.09 3.38
CA PHE A 180 20.36 -4.61 1.99
C PHE A 180 21.00 -5.55 0.99
N GLU A 181 22.03 -6.28 1.38
CA GLU A 181 22.71 -7.33 0.62
C GLU A 181 21.78 -8.52 0.27
N ASN A 182 20.67 -8.68 1.00
CA ASN A 182 19.68 -9.71 0.76
C ASN A 182 18.68 -9.36 -0.34
N PHE A 183 18.68 -8.11 -0.83
CA PHE A 183 17.85 -7.70 -1.95
C PHE A 183 18.51 -8.02 -3.28
N TRP A 184 17.82 -8.75 -4.13
CA TRP A 184 18.31 -9.08 -5.46
C TRP A 184 17.18 -9.29 -6.47
N SER A 185 17.52 -9.29 -7.76
CA SER A 185 16.60 -9.59 -8.86
C SER A 185 17.26 -10.54 -9.86
N LYS A 186 16.45 -11.38 -10.50
CA LYS A 186 16.91 -12.24 -11.61
C LYS A 186 17.21 -11.46 -12.89
N LYS A 187 16.63 -10.27 -13.03
CA LYS A 187 16.85 -9.36 -14.14
C LYS A 187 17.74 -8.22 -13.68
N ASP A 188 18.64 -7.82 -14.52
CA ASP A 188 19.35 -6.54 -14.45
C ASP A 188 18.55 -5.43 -15.13
N LEU A 189 19.13 -4.24 -15.24
CA LEU A 189 18.56 -3.10 -15.92
C LEU A 189 18.23 -3.42 -17.40
N ASN A 190 19.15 -4.07 -18.12
CA ASN A 190 18.96 -4.42 -19.53
C ASN A 190 17.80 -5.41 -19.71
N GLY A 191 17.66 -6.37 -18.81
CA GLY A 191 16.53 -7.30 -18.80
C GLY A 191 15.20 -6.63 -18.48
N TRP A 192 15.21 -5.56 -17.65
CA TRP A 192 14.01 -4.78 -17.36
C TRP A 192 13.62 -3.85 -18.51
N ILE A 193 14.57 -3.23 -19.20
CA ILE A 193 14.28 -2.40 -20.39
C ILE A 193 13.51 -3.21 -21.46
N LYS A 194 13.83 -4.49 -21.60
CA LYS A 194 13.15 -5.42 -22.53
C LYS A 194 11.81 -5.96 -22.03
N SER A 195 11.34 -5.54 -20.87
CA SER A 195 10.10 -6.02 -20.25
C SER A 195 9.40 -4.94 -19.45
N GLU A 196 8.09 -5.05 -19.25
CA GLU A 196 7.33 -4.07 -18.45
C GLU A 196 7.66 -4.15 -16.95
N SER A 197 8.20 -5.26 -16.44
CA SER A 197 8.34 -5.46 -15.00
C SER A 197 9.62 -6.14 -14.59
N ILE A 198 10.04 -5.81 -13.37
CA ILE A 198 11.09 -6.47 -12.60
C ILE A 198 10.56 -6.88 -11.24
N SER A 199 11.05 -8.00 -10.70
CA SER A 199 10.72 -8.45 -9.34
C SER A 199 11.96 -8.51 -8.48
N PHE A 200 11.89 -7.89 -7.30
CA PHE A 200 12.97 -7.97 -6.31
C PHE A 200 12.58 -8.95 -5.20
N ARG A 201 13.57 -9.70 -4.77
CA ARG A 201 13.49 -10.69 -3.70
C ARG A 201 14.25 -10.21 -2.49
N TYR A 202 13.83 -10.67 -1.33
CA TYR A 202 14.56 -10.58 -0.07
C TYR A 202 14.74 -12.00 0.48
N ASN A 203 15.97 -12.48 0.67
CA ASN A 203 16.27 -13.88 1.04
C ASN A 203 15.45 -14.89 0.20
N ASP A 204 15.50 -14.81 -1.11
CA ASP A 204 14.75 -15.65 -2.05
C ASP A 204 13.21 -15.55 -2.01
N ILE A 205 12.65 -14.74 -1.13
CA ILE A 205 11.22 -14.47 -1.07
C ILE A 205 10.89 -13.29 -1.99
N SER A 206 10.02 -13.49 -2.99
CA SER A 206 9.60 -12.42 -3.90
C SER A 206 8.78 -11.38 -3.16
N LEU A 207 9.37 -10.22 -2.89
CA LEU A 207 8.75 -9.18 -2.07
C LEU A 207 8.13 -8.05 -2.90
N ILE A 208 8.80 -7.64 -3.97
CA ILE A 208 8.47 -6.43 -4.71
C ILE A 208 8.28 -6.74 -6.18
N ASN A 209 7.36 -6.02 -6.81
CA ASN A 209 7.23 -5.93 -8.26
C ASN A 209 7.18 -4.46 -8.67
N ALA A 210 8.17 -4.04 -9.46
CA ALA A 210 8.20 -2.73 -10.09
C ALA A 210 7.81 -2.83 -11.56
N GLN A 211 7.00 -1.90 -12.05
CA GLN A 211 6.52 -1.86 -13.42
C GLN A 211 6.68 -0.45 -13.98
N VAL A 212 6.99 -0.38 -15.26
CA VAL A 212 6.90 0.83 -16.08
C VAL A 212 5.99 0.53 -17.25
N HIS A 213 5.00 1.38 -17.44
CA HIS A 213 4.00 1.24 -18.49
C HIS A 213 4.14 2.37 -19.50
N ASN A 214 4.39 2.02 -20.75
CA ASN A 214 4.30 2.96 -21.85
C ASN A 214 2.82 3.37 -22.02
N HIS A 215 2.59 4.67 -22.22
CA HIS A 215 1.26 5.23 -22.51
C HIS A 215 0.20 5.12 -21.39
N ARG A 216 0.59 4.92 -20.13
CA ARG A 216 -0.33 4.99 -18.98
C ARG A 216 -0.02 6.18 -18.08
N ASN A 217 -1.05 6.70 -17.43
CA ASN A 217 -0.91 7.69 -16.39
C ASN A 217 -1.59 7.16 -15.10
N PRO A 218 -0.87 6.98 -14.02
CA PRO A 218 0.58 7.12 -13.86
C PRO A 218 1.38 6.01 -14.59
N PRO A 219 2.62 6.32 -15.03
CA PRO A 219 3.41 5.46 -15.90
C PRO A 219 4.12 4.31 -15.17
N ASN A 220 4.09 4.29 -13.86
CA ASN A 220 4.81 3.32 -13.05
C ASN A 220 3.94 2.69 -11.97
N LYS A 221 4.38 1.54 -11.47
CA LYS A 221 3.85 0.90 -10.25
C LYS A 221 4.99 0.25 -9.48
N PHE A 222 5.01 0.51 -8.18
CA PHE A 222 5.88 -0.19 -7.24
C PHE A 222 5.01 -0.83 -6.15
N ARG A 223 5.04 -2.15 -6.06
CA ARG A 223 4.07 -2.91 -5.28
C ARG A 223 4.75 -3.91 -4.36
N PHE A 224 4.19 -4.07 -3.17
CA PHE A 224 4.61 -5.07 -2.19
C PHE A 224 3.67 -6.27 -2.18
N ASN A 225 4.25 -7.47 -2.11
CA ASN A 225 3.52 -8.67 -1.76
C ASN A 225 3.36 -8.74 -0.24
N MET A 226 2.18 -8.39 0.26
CA MET A 226 1.91 -8.31 1.70
C MET A 226 2.04 -9.65 2.41
N ARG A 227 1.63 -10.75 1.78
CA ARG A 227 1.83 -12.10 2.33
C ARG A 227 3.30 -12.41 2.58
N ASN A 228 4.14 -12.10 1.60
CA ASN A 228 5.56 -12.34 1.68
C ASN A 228 6.26 -11.37 2.65
N LEU A 229 5.79 -10.12 2.71
CA LEU A 229 6.23 -9.16 3.72
C LEU A 229 5.95 -9.70 5.14
N CYS A 230 4.74 -10.14 5.42
CA CYS A 230 4.40 -10.76 6.70
C CYS A 230 5.27 -11.99 7.01
N LYS A 231 5.55 -12.83 5.99
CA LYS A 231 6.44 -14.00 6.16
C LYS A 231 7.87 -13.59 6.55
N ILE A 232 8.42 -12.55 5.91
CA ILE A 232 9.76 -12.02 6.23
C ILE A 232 9.82 -11.49 7.67
N LEU A 233 8.76 -10.81 8.10
CA LEU A 233 8.65 -10.18 9.41
C LEU A 233 8.18 -11.13 10.54
N ASN A 234 7.92 -12.41 10.23
CA ASN A 234 7.36 -13.41 11.15
C ASN A 234 6.02 -12.96 11.79
N LEU A 235 5.11 -12.41 10.99
CA LEU A 235 3.79 -11.92 11.37
C LEU A 235 2.66 -12.87 10.97
#